data_5bf2306938cbba66f6e51192dbcfbd68
#
_entry.id   5bf2306938cbba66f6e51192dbcfbd68
#
_cell.length_a   1.000
_cell.length_b   1.000
_cell.length_c   1.000
_cell.angle_alpha   90.00
_cell.angle_beta   90.00
_cell.angle_gamma   90.00
#
_symmetry.space_group_name_H-M   'P 1'
#
loop_
_entity.id
_entity.type
_entity.pdbx_description
1 polymer ?
#
loop_
_entity_poly.entity_id
_entity_poly.type
_entity_poly.pdbx_seq_one_letter_code
_entity_poly.pdbx_strand_id
1 'polypeptide(L)'
;LYQLKSNPLKGDNSFQIKNVIIEGYEKSNISEIENSVTEFKGNLIGLNFNSIKEIVESSEWVKRASIKKVLPSTLKINVTENDPYAIYFQEGKSFLIDLDGSIITEINLNNYEDDLLFVRGENSPELLEQLIRDISITFPNLTQTLEEVEFIEKRRWNLKLNNKLLVKLPDENIQQSLKNLKQLFEEQEVMESNIIEIDLRIQGRAALKVLDGKINYGIDEI
;
A
#
# COMPACT_ATOMS: atom_id res chain seq x y z
N LEU A 1 5.43 -62.11 18.36
CA LEU A 1 6.06 -60.85 17.86
C LEU A 1 5.90 -60.82 16.36
N TYR A 2 4.81 -60.20 15.87
CA TYR A 2 4.62 -59.89 14.44
C TYR A 2 5.30 -58.57 14.13
N GLN A 3 6.41 -58.58 13.40
CA GLN A 3 6.94 -57.39 12.78
C GLN A 3 6.11 -57.08 11.54
N LEU A 4 5.33 -56.00 11.60
CA LEU A 4 4.78 -55.39 10.41
C LEU A 4 5.93 -54.73 9.60
N LYS A 5 6.39 -55.40 8.55
CA LYS A 5 7.22 -54.77 7.52
C LYS A 5 6.37 -53.71 6.84
N SER A 6 6.66 -52.46 7.09
CA SER A 6 6.17 -51.35 6.28
C SER A 6 6.72 -51.48 4.87
N ASN A 7 5.91 -51.97 3.96
CA ASN A 7 6.17 -51.81 2.54
C ASN A 7 6.09 -50.31 2.23
N PRO A 8 7.11 -49.69 1.65
CA PRO A 8 6.96 -48.39 1.06
C PRO A 8 5.99 -48.56 -0.10
N LEU A 9 4.87 -47.86 -0.07
CA LEU A 9 3.88 -47.79 -1.13
C LEU A 9 4.58 -47.26 -2.41
N LYS A 10 5.11 -48.21 -3.20
CA LYS A 10 5.63 -47.95 -4.54
C LYS A 10 4.42 -47.62 -5.43
N GLY A 11 4.29 -46.35 -5.84
CA GLY A 11 3.56 -46.01 -7.06
C GLY A 11 2.04 -45.89 -6.91
N ASP A 12 1.50 -45.44 -5.79
CA ASP A 12 0.10 -45.07 -5.74
C ASP A 12 -0.08 -43.66 -6.37
N ASN A 13 -0.42 -43.65 -7.66
CA ASN A 13 -0.73 -42.45 -8.43
C ASN A 13 -2.06 -41.82 -8.02
N SER A 14 -2.71 -42.36 -6.98
CA SER A 14 -4.06 -41.96 -6.54
C SER A 14 -4.12 -40.51 -6.03
N PHE A 15 -2.99 -39.97 -5.56
CA PHE A 15 -2.89 -38.63 -4.99
C PHE A 15 -2.01 -37.68 -5.79
N GLN A 16 -1.75 -37.98 -7.06
CA GLN A 16 -1.05 -37.02 -7.94
C GLN A 16 -1.96 -35.84 -8.24
N ILE A 17 -1.37 -34.64 -8.28
CA ILE A 17 -2.08 -33.43 -8.69
C ILE A 17 -2.49 -33.57 -10.14
N LYS A 18 -3.81 -33.59 -10.40
CA LYS A 18 -4.39 -33.61 -11.75
C LYS A 18 -5.05 -32.28 -12.08
N ASN A 19 -5.54 -31.57 -11.06
CA ASN A 19 -6.25 -30.31 -11.22
C ASN A 19 -5.69 -29.26 -10.25
N VAL A 20 -5.54 -28.06 -10.73
CA VAL A 20 -5.28 -26.86 -9.94
C VAL A 20 -6.47 -25.94 -10.15
N ILE A 21 -7.09 -25.49 -9.07
CA ILE A 21 -8.19 -24.53 -9.09
C ILE A 21 -7.69 -23.26 -8.40
N ILE A 22 -7.71 -22.15 -9.10
CA ILE A 22 -7.33 -20.84 -8.58
C ILE A 22 -8.58 -19.97 -8.52
N GLU A 23 -8.83 -19.37 -7.36
CA GLU A 23 -9.99 -18.49 -7.11
C GLU A 23 -9.54 -17.20 -6.45
N GLY A 24 -10.39 -16.14 -6.55
CA GLY A 24 -10.16 -14.85 -5.88
C GLY A 24 -9.20 -13.90 -6.60
N TYR A 25 -8.97 -14.12 -7.88
CA TYR A 25 -8.16 -13.28 -8.75
C TYR A 25 -9.06 -12.39 -9.65
N GLU A 26 -8.56 -11.24 -9.98
CA GLU A 26 -9.17 -10.30 -10.94
C GLU A 26 -8.10 -9.69 -11.86
N LYS A 27 -6.98 -9.28 -11.29
CA LYS A 27 -5.85 -8.60 -11.98
C LYS A 27 -4.62 -9.50 -12.12
N SER A 28 -4.48 -10.53 -11.28
CA SER A 28 -3.34 -11.45 -11.31
C SER A 28 -3.28 -12.28 -12.58
N ASN A 29 -2.07 -12.55 -13.06
CA ASN A 29 -1.84 -13.43 -14.21
C ASN A 29 -1.95 -14.90 -13.81
N ILE A 30 -3.12 -15.50 -14.08
CA ILE A 30 -3.40 -16.90 -13.72
C ILE A 30 -2.44 -17.86 -14.37
N SER A 31 -2.12 -17.64 -15.65
CA SER A 31 -1.23 -18.56 -16.39
C SER A 31 0.16 -18.60 -15.77
N GLU A 32 0.62 -17.49 -15.22
CA GLU A 32 1.88 -17.42 -14.49
C GLU A 32 1.82 -18.22 -13.19
N ILE A 33 0.75 -18.02 -12.40
CA ILE A 33 0.52 -18.75 -11.14
C ILE A 33 0.38 -20.26 -11.42
N GLU A 34 -0.40 -20.65 -12.43
CA GLU A 34 -0.57 -22.06 -12.81
C GLU A 34 0.77 -22.70 -13.21
N ASN A 35 1.57 -22.01 -14.04
CA ASN A 35 2.86 -22.51 -14.47
C ASN A 35 3.81 -22.69 -13.28
N SER A 36 3.87 -21.71 -12.39
CA SER A 36 4.71 -21.78 -11.20
C SER A 36 4.33 -22.93 -10.27
N VAL A 37 3.03 -23.21 -10.15
CA VAL A 37 2.53 -24.33 -9.32
C VAL A 37 2.68 -25.69 -10.00
N THR A 38 2.61 -25.78 -11.34
CA THR A 38 2.79 -27.05 -12.07
C THR A 38 4.21 -27.58 -11.99
N GLU A 39 5.20 -26.76 -11.65
CA GLU A 39 6.56 -27.24 -11.36
C GLU A 39 6.62 -28.15 -10.14
N PHE A 40 5.68 -28.00 -9.19
CA PHE A 40 5.52 -28.89 -8.04
C PHE A 40 4.82 -30.22 -8.44
N LYS A 41 5.41 -30.92 -9.41
CA LYS A 41 4.93 -32.26 -9.80
C LYS A 41 5.13 -33.24 -8.66
N GLY A 42 4.05 -33.53 -7.92
CA GLY A 42 4.15 -34.44 -6.79
C GLY A 42 2.80 -34.96 -6.31
N ASN A 43 2.92 -35.79 -5.30
CA ASN A 43 1.78 -36.34 -4.59
C ASN A 43 1.25 -35.26 -3.59
N LEU A 44 -0.05 -35.01 -3.60
CA LEU A 44 -0.73 -34.10 -2.69
C LEU A 44 -0.36 -34.32 -1.21
N ILE A 45 -0.04 -35.57 -0.82
CA ILE A 45 0.27 -35.90 0.56
C ILE A 45 1.65 -35.38 0.99
N GLY A 46 2.62 -35.30 0.06
CA GLY A 46 3.98 -34.87 0.32
C GLY A 46 4.30 -33.40 -0.01
N LEU A 47 3.31 -32.63 -0.46
CA LEU A 47 3.54 -31.24 -0.85
C LEU A 47 3.91 -30.32 0.31
N ASN A 48 4.94 -29.51 0.09
CA ASN A 48 5.25 -28.39 0.96
C ASN A 48 4.38 -27.19 0.59
N PHE A 49 3.32 -26.94 1.35
CA PHE A 49 2.41 -25.84 1.09
C PHE A 49 3.02 -24.47 1.29
N ASN A 50 3.99 -24.34 2.19
CA ASN A 50 4.65 -23.06 2.41
C ASN A 50 5.42 -22.63 1.16
N SER A 51 6.15 -23.54 0.52
CA SER A 51 6.87 -23.23 -0.72
C SER A 51 5.92 -22.83 -1.86
N ILE A 52 4.79 -23.52 -2.01
CA ILE A 52 3.78 -23.16 -3.01
C ILE A 52 3.18 -21.80 -2.69
N LYS A 53 2.87 -21.55 -1.42
CA LYS A 53 2.34 -20.27 -0.95
C LYS A 53 3.30 -19.12 -1.25
N GLU A 54 4.58 -19.26 -0.91
CA GLU A 54 5.62 -18.27 -1.18
C GLU A 54 5.73 -17.93 -2.66
N ILE A 55 5.68 -18.94 -3.53
CA ILE A 55 5.74 -18.74 -4.99
C ILE A 55 4.49 -18.03 -5.51
N VAL A 56 3.30 -18.43 -5.05
CA VAL A 56 2.06 -17.76 -5.45
C VAL A 56 2.04 -16.31 -4.96
N GLU A 57 2.47 -16.07 -3.71
CA GLU A 57 2.54 -14.73 -3.12
C GLU A 57 3.66 -13.85 -3.71
N SER A 58 4.62 -14.42 -4.46
CA SER A 58 5.61 -13.64 -5.21
C SER A 58 5.10 -13.15 -6.57
N SER A 59 3.92 -13.59 -7.01
CA SER A 59 3.31 -13.10 -8.25
C SER A 59 2.75 -11.69 -8.05
N GLU A 60 2.88 -10.86 -9.07
CA GLU A 60 2.28 -9.52 -9.08
C GLU A 60 0.80 -9.57 -8.70
N TRP A 61 0.32 -8.56 -8.04
CA TRP A 61 -1.04 -8.40 -7.53
C TRP A 61 -1.43 -9.33 -6.37
N VAL A 62 -0.71 -10.41 -6.10
CA VAL A 62 -1.07 -11.35 -5.04
C VAL A 62 -0.60 -10.84 -3.69
N LYS A 63 -1.55 -10.50 -2.81
CA LYS A 63 -1.26 -10.11 -1.41
C LYS A 63 -1.12 -11.32 -0.51
N ARG A 64 -1.99 -12.32 -0.70
CA ARG A 64 -2.01 -13.56 0.09
C ARG A 64 -2.53 -14.72 -0.72
N ALA A 65 -2.01 -15.91 -0.42
CA ALA A 65 -2.54 -17.15 -0.92
C ALA A 65 -2.90 -18.12 0.21
N SER A 66 -4.02 -18.80 0.09
CA SER A 66 -4.34 -19.95 0.93
C SER A 66 -4.49 -21.19 0.09
N ILE A 67 -3.85 -22.29 0.53
CA ILE A 67 -3.72 -23.51 -0.25
C ILE A 67 -4.43 -24.64 0.49
N LYS A 68 -5.31 -25.36 -0.22
CA LYS A 68 -6.06 -26.50 0.31
C LYS A 68 -5.94 -27.72 -0.60
N LYS A 69 -5.82 -28.91 0.02
CA LYS A 69 -5.94 -30.18 -0.68
C LYS A 69 -7.42 -30.54 -0.82
N VAL A 70 -7.83 -30.87 -2.01
CA VAL A 70 -9.12 -31.49 -2.28
C VAL A 70 -8.85 -32.87 -2.86
N LEU A 71 -8.95 -33.88 -2.01
CA LEU A 71 -8.68 -35.26 -2.38
C LEU A 71 -9.65 -35.75 -3.48
N PRO A 72 -9.23 -36.66 -4.37
CA PRO A 72 -7.90 -37.31 -4.37
C PRO A 72 -6.79 -36.55 -5.09
N SER A 73 -7.05 -35.55 -5.95
CA SER A 73 -6.09 -35.08 -6.93
C SER A 73 -6.14 -33.58 -7.25
N THR A 74 -6.83 -32.78 -6.44
CA THR A 74 -7.02 -31.35 -6.71
C THR A 74 -6.30 -30.49 -5.67
N LEU A 75 -5.56 -29.50 -6.15
CA LEU A 75 -5.00 -28.42 -5.36
C LEU A 75 -5.88 -27.18 -5.56
N LYS A 76 -6.43 -26.65 -4.47
CA LYS A 76 -7.22 -25.43 -4.51
C LYS A 76 -6.42 -24.28 -3.89
N ILE A 77 -6.26 -23.20 -4.64
CA ILE A 77 -5.54 -21.97 -4.26
C ILE A 77 -6.56 -20.84 -4.25
N ASN A 78 -6.72 -20.19 -3.09
CA ASN A 78 -7.47 -18.95 -3.02
C ASN A 78 -6.48 -17.81 -2.89
N VAL A 79 -6.56 -16.86 -3.80
CA VAL A 79 -5.75 -15.66 -3.88
C VAL A 79 -6.54 -14.48 -3.30
N THR A 80 -5.87 -13.64 -2.55
CA THR A 80 -6.35 -12.31 -2.19
C THR A 80 -5.39 -11.32 -2.84
N GLU A 81 -5.91 -10.43 -3.67
CA GLU A 81 -5.10 -9.44 -4.38
C GLU A 81 -4.84 -8.19 -3.54
N ASN A 82 -3.78 -7.47 -3.92
CA ASN A 82 -3.49 -6.15 -3.41
C ASN A 82 -4.52 -5.14 -3.91
N ASP A 83 -4.86 -4.16 -3.07
CA ASP A 83 -5.74 -3.05 -3.42
C ASP A 83 -4.87 -1.79 -3.60
N PRO A 84 -4.72 -1.26 -4.83
CA PRO A 84 -3.89 -0.10 -5.08
C PRO A 84 -4.40 1.11 -4.31
N TYR A 85 -3.51 1.72 -3.53
CA TYR A 85 -3.82 2.91 -2.76
C TYR A 85 -3.11 4.16 -3.29
N ALA A 86 -1.87 4.01 -3.76
CA ALA A 86 -1.05 5.13 -4.19
C ALA A 86 -0.09 4.76 -5.33
N ILE A 87 0.47 5.80 -5.96
CA ILE A 87 1.54 5.71 -6.94
C ILE A 87 2.82 6.24 -6.33
N TYR A 88 3.78 5.36 -6.12
CA TYR A 88 5.10 5.68 -5.57
C TYR A 88 6.12 5.96 -6.68
N PHE A 89 6.84 7.07 -6.53
CA PHE A 89 7.90 7.47 -7.46
C PHE A 89 9.28 7.18 -6.89
N GLN A 90 10.05 6.36 -7.58
CA GLN A 90 11.42 6.02 -7.21
C GLN A 90 12.31 5.93 -8.46
N GLU A 91 13.42 6.65 -8.48
CA GLU A 91 14.46 6.56 -9.53
C GLU A 91 13.93 6.71 -10.96
N GLY A 92 12.94 7.58 -11.15
CA GLY A 92 12.32 7.82 -12.46
C GLY A 92 11.29 6.78 -12.90
N LYS A 93 10.98 5.82 -12.05
CA LYS A 93 9.94 4.81 -12.23
C LYS A 93 8.73 5.11 -11.36
N SER A 94 7.59 4.53 -11.74
CA SER A 94 6.33 4.64 -11.02
C SER A 94 5.83 3.25 -10.66
N PHE A 95 5.45 3.07 -9.40
CA PHE A 95 4.98 1.81 -8.87
C PHE A 95 3.61 1.98 -8.23
N LEU A 96 2.70 1.04 -8.48
CA LEU A 96 1.52 0.91 -7.63
C LEU A 96 1.93 0.33 -6.29
N ILE A 97 1.42 0.94 -5.23
CA ILE A 97 1.58 0.44 -3.86
C ILE A 97 0.22 0.36 -3.17
N ASP A 98 0.07 -0.58 -2.26
CA ASP A 98 -1.07 -0.60 -1.36
C ASP A 98 -0.85 0.31 -0.14
N LEU A 99 -1.84 0.37 0.76
CA LEU A 99 -1.77 1.28 1.91
C LEU A 99 -0.65 0.92 2.89
N ASP A 100 -0.27 -0.37 3.00
CA ASP A 100 0.83 -0.82 3.86
C ASP A 100 2.22 -0.58 3.24
N GLY A 101 2.26 0.01 2.03
CA GLY A 101 3.48 0.38 1.32
C GLY A 101 4.09 -0.74 0.49
N SER A 102 3.42 -1.90 0.39
CA SER A 102 3.89 -3.00 -0.45
C SER A 102 3.79 -2.65 -1.93
N ILE A 103 4.88 -2.87 -2.67
CA ILE A 103 4.89 -2.66 -4.13
C ILE A 103 4.08 -3.76 -4.80
N ILE A 104 3.11 -3.36 -5.62
CA ILE A 104 2.25 -4.26 -6.40
C ILE A 104 2.87 -4.54 -7.76
N THR A 105 3.11 -3.50 -8.56
CA THR A 105 3.69 -3.60 -9.90
C THR A 105 4.26 -2.26 -10.37
N GLU A 106 5.19 -2.29 -11.34
CA GLU A 106 5.66 -1.09 -12.05
C GLU A 106 4.60 -0.66 -13.08
N ILE A 107 4.31 0.62 -13.19
CA ILE A 107 3.33 1.17 -14.12
C ILE A 107 3.91 2.26 -15.03
N ASN A 108 3.26 2.45 -16.17
CA ASN A 108 3.47 3.63 -17.01
C ASN A 108 2.32 4.62 -16.78
N LEU A 109 2.62 5.76 -16.18
CA LEU A 109 1.62 6.81 -15.87
C LEU A 109 0.79 7.26 -17.08
N ASN A 110 1.36 7.23 -18.28
CA ASN A 110 0.63 7.66 -19.49
C ASN A 110 -0.55 6.73 -19.84
N ASN A 111 -0.55 5.51 -19.30
CA ASN A 111 -1.54 4.48 -19.55
C ASN A 111 -2.37 4.13 -18.30
N TYR A 112 -2.18 4.88 -17.20
CA TYR A 112 -2.87 4.63 -15.95
C TYR A 112 -3.89 5.74 -15.68
N GLU A 113 -5.17 5.38 -15.53
CA GLU A 113 -6.30 6.32 -15.49
C GLU A 113 -6.88 6.53 -14.09
N ASP A 114 -6.51 5.70 -13.09
CA ASP A 114 -7.06 5.84 -11.74
C ASP A 114 -6.45 7.05 -11.03
N ASP A 115 -7.28 7.82 -10.33
CA ASP A 115 -6.89 8.97 -9.53
C ASP A 115 -6.44 8.53 -8.13
N LEU A 116 -5.18 8.11 -8.04
CA LEU A 116 -4.55 7.65 -6.80
C LEU A 116 -3.63 8.71 -6.19
N LEU A 117 -3.42 8.60 -4.89
CA LEU A 117 -2.48 9.45 -4.15
C LEU A 117 -1.04 9.28 -4.70
N PHE A 118 -0.37 10.39 -4.99
CA PHE A 118 1.04 10.38 -5.34
C PHE A 118 1.92 10.36 -4.09
N VAL A 119 2.94 9.49 -4.08
CA VAL A 119 3.86 9.33 -2.95
C VAL A 119 5.30 9.51 -3.41
N ARG A 120 6.06 10.36 -2.73
CA ARG A 120 7.46 10.65 -3.03
C ARG A 120 8.33 10.59 -1.79
N GLY A 121 9.61 10.37 -2.02
CA GLY A 121 10.63 10.35 -0.98
C GLY A 121 11.06 8.95 -0.58
N GLU A 122 12.31 8.81 -0.22
CA GLU A 122 12.87 7.53 0.23
C GLU A 122 12.23 7.09 1.55
N ASN A 123 11.84 5.82 1.67
CA ASN A 123 11.13 5.21 2.80
C ASN A 123 9.70 5.76 3.02
N SER A 124 9.14 6.50 2.06
CA SER A 124 7.76 7.00 2.19
C SER A 124 6.71 5.89 2.17
N PRO A 125 6.85 4.79 1.39
CA PRO A 125 5.87 3.72 1.40
C PRO A 125 5.68 3.08 2.78
N GLU A 126 6.75 2.78 3.49
CA GLU A 126 6.72 2.11 4.80
C GLU A 126 6.04 2.97 5.89
N LEU A 127 6.01 4.29 5.69
CA LEU A 127 5.44 5.25 6.64
C LEU A 127 4.08 5.80 6.21
N LEU A 128 3.61 5.43 5.01
CA LEU A 128 2.37 5.93 4.42
C LEU A 128 1.16 5.57 5.27
N GLU A 129 1.03 4.32 5.69
CA GLU A 129 -0.11 3.86 6.51
C GLU A 129 -0.24 4.67 7.78
N GLN A 130 0.88 4.94 8.46
CA GLN A 130 0.88 5.74 9.69
C GLN A 130 0.43 7.19 9.43
N LEU A 131 0.93 7.83 8.36
CA LEU A 131 0.52 9.18 7.99
C LEU A 131 -0.98 9.24 7.69
N ILE A 132 -1.48 8.34 6.85
CA ILE A 132 -2.90 8.31 6.47
C ILE A 132 -3.79 8.01 7.67
N ARG A 133 -3.36 7.14 8.58
CA ARG A 133 -4.05 6.87 9.85
C ARG A 133 -4.14 8.12 10.72
N ASP A 134 -3.02 8.85 10.91
CA ASP A 134 -2.99 10.07 11.71
C ASP A 134 -3.91 11.15 11.12
N ILE A 135 -3.91 11.31 9.80
CA ILE A 135 -4.81 12.22 9.08
C ILE A 135 -6.26 11.80 9.27
N SER A 136 -6.58 10.51 9.05
CA SER A 136 -7.95 9.99 9.12
C SER A 136 -8.57 10.12 10.51
N ILE A 137 -7.77 9.99 11.57
CA ILE A 137 -8.23 10.15 12.96
C ILE A 137 -8.41 11.64 13.32
N THR A 138 -7.48 12.49 12.87
CA THR A 138 -7.40 13.87 13.35
C THR A 138 -8.19 14.83 12.46
N PHE A 139 -8.07 14.68 11.14
CA PHE A 139 -8.72 15.54 10.15
C PHE A 139 -9.21 14.69 8.94
N PRO A 140 -10.29 13.89 9.10
CA PRO A 140 -10.75 12.94 8.08
C PRO A 140 -11.00 13.54 6.70
N ASN A 141 -11.56 14.75 6.64
CA ASN A 141 -11.86 15.41 5.37
C ASN A 141 -10.60 15.73 4.54
N LEU A 142 -9.42 15.83 5.18
CA LEU A 142 -8.17 16.11 4.50
C LEU A 142 -7.76 14.96 3.56
N THR A 143 -8.07 13.69 3.91
CA THR A 143 -7.73 12.54 3.07
C THR A 143 -8.31 12.62 1.67
N GLN A 144 -9.51 13.19 1.52
CA GLN A 144 -10.19 13.34 0.22
C GLN A 144 -9.62 14.45 -0.64
N THR A 145 -8.79 15.31 -0.06
CA THR A 145 -8.19 16.46 -0.76
C THR A 145 -6.71 16.27 -1.04
N LEU A 146 -6.12 15.16 -0.56
CA LEU A 146 -4.71 14.85 -0.82
C LEU A 146 -4.49 14.48 -2.29
N GLU A 147 -3.59 15.18 -2.95
CA GLU A 147 -3.10 14.87 -4.29
C GLU A 147 -1.74 14.17 -4.24
N GLU A 148 -0.83 14.68 -3.39
CA GLU A 148 0.52 14.15 -3.27
C GLU A 148 1.03 14.28 -1.83
N VAL A 149 1.78 13.29 -1.38
CA VAL A 149 2.55 13.35 -0.13
C VAL A 149 4.01 13.09 -0.42
N GLU A 150 4.89 13.89 0.18
CA GLU A 150 6.32 13.80 -0.03
C GLU A 150 7.06 13.71 1.30
N PHE A 151 7.84 12.63 1.49
CA PHE A 151 8.67 12.43 2.68
C PHE A 151 10.04 13.05 2.48
N ILE A 152 10.28 14.20 3.13
CA ILE A 152 11.45 15.04 2.94
C ILE A 152 12.55 14.67 3.94
N GLU A 153 13.77 14.46 3.42
CA GLU A 153 14.98 14.20 4.24
C GLU A 153 14.79 13.08 5.26
N LYS A 154 13.95 12.09 4.96
CA LYS A 154 13.64 10.93 5.82
C LYS A 154 13.12 11.30 7.22
N ARG A 155 12.44 12.42 7.36
CA ARG A 155 11.99 12.88 8.68
C ARG A 155 10.66 13.62 8.75
N ARG A 156 10.20 14.27 7.67
CA ARG A 156 8.99 15.10 7.71
C ARG A 156 8.17 14.96 6.44
N TRP A 157 6.90 15.23 6.54
CA TRP A 157 5.99 15.18 5.41
C TRP A 157 5.61 16.57 4.88
N ASN A 158 5.56 16.69 3.57
CA ASN A 158 4.83 17.71 2.85
C ASN A 158 3.57 17.08 2.28
N LEU A 159 2.44 17.77 2.41
CA LEU A 159 1.15 17.38 1.84
C LEU A 159 0.78 18.39 0.77
N LYS A 160 0.48 17.94 -0.43
CA LYS A 160 -0.05 18.77 -1.50
C LYS A 160 -1.51 18.41 -1.70
N LEU A 161 -2.38 19.41 -1.64
CA LEU A 161 -3.81 19.25 -1.79
C LEU A 161 -4.26 19.56 -3.22
N ASN A 162 -5.44 19.06 -3.62
CA ASN A 162 -6.02 19.23 -4.95
C ASN A 162 -6.23 20.70 -5.38
N ASN A 163 -6.31 21.65 -4.41
CA ASN A 163 -6.33 23.09 -4.66
C ASN A 163 -4.93 23.71 -4.79
N LYS A 164 -3.88 22.88 -4.90
CA LYS A 164 -2.45 23.25 -4.97
C LYS A 164 -1.87 23.84 -3.67
N LEU A 165 -2.60 23.77 -2.58
CA LEU A 165 -2.09 24.18 -1.27
C LEU A 165 -1.02 23.19 -0.79
N LEU A 166 0.15 23.71 -0.42
CA LEU A 166 1.24 22.95 0.17
C LEU A 166 1.21 23.09 1.69
N VAL A 167 1.10 21.97 2.41
CA VAL A 167 1.17 21.91 3.88
C VAL A 167 2.47 21.22 4.28
N LYS A 168 3.30 21.89 5.09
CA LYS A 168 4.55 21.34 5.61
C LYS A 168 4.37 20.93 7.07
N LEU A 169 4.48 19.64 7.33
CA LEU A 169 4.38 19.07 8.67
C LEU A 169 5.75 19.02 9.37
N PRO A 170 5.79 19.07 10.70
CA PRO A 170 7.00 18.84 11.48
C PRO A 170 7.43 17.36 11.41
N ASP A 171 8.63 17.07 11.91
CA ASP A 171 9.15 15.72 12.10
C ASP A 171 8.54 15.02 13.33
N GLU A 172 8.10 15.78 14.33
CA GLU A 172 7.47 15.26 15.54
C GLU A 172 6.08 15.88 15.77
N ASN A 173 5.24 15.21 16.56
CA ASN A 173 3.91 15.71 16.94
C ASN A 173 2.97 16.01 15.75
N ILE A 174 3.02 15.17 14.70
CA ILE A 174 2.21 15.32 13.48
C ILE A 174 0.71 15.47 13.82
N GLN A 175 0.19 14.65 14.76
CA GLN A 175 -1.24 14.72 15.15
C GLN A 175 -1.63 16.08 15.72
N GLN A 176 -0.76 16.73 16.54
CA GLN A 176 -1.05 18.07 17.03
C GLN A 176 -1.06 19.09 15.89
N SER A 177 -0.10 19.00 14.97
CA SER A 177 -0.06 19.88 13.80
C SER A 177 -1.27 19.67 12.86
N LEU A 178 -1.77 18.46 12.73
CA LEU A 178 -3.02 18.19 12.01
C LEU A 178 -4.25 18.76 12.70
N LYS A 179 -4.30 18.79 14.05
CA LYS A 179 -5.36 19.48 14.80
C LYS A 179 -5.33 20.99 14.56
N ASN A 180 -4.13 21.58 14.61
CA ASN A 180 -3.94 23.00 14.33
C ASN A 180 -4.34 23.32 12.89
N LEU A 181 -3.96 22.47 11.92
CA LEU A 181 -4.38 22.62 10.53
C LEU A 181 -5.90 22.58 10.39
N LYS A 182 -6.56 21.61 11.05
CA LYS A 182 -8.02 21.50 11.04
C LYS A 182 -8.67 22.77 11.58
N GLN A 183 -8.19 23.31 12.70
CA GLN A 183 -8.70 24.55 13.28
C GLN A 183 -8.54 25.74 12.31
N LEU A 184 -7.38 25.85 11.64
CA LEU A 184 -7.15 26.87 10.60
C LEU A 184 -8.15 26.77 9.44
N PHE A 185 -8.52 25.54 9.02
CA PHE A 185 -9.49 25.32 7.96
C PHE A 185 -10.93 25.60 8.41
N GLU A 186 -11.24 25.54 9.70
CA GLU A 186 -12.54 25.91 10.27
C GLU A 186 -12.71 27.43 10.41
N GLU A 187 -11.62 28.19 10.42
CA GLU A 187 -11.64 29.65 10.41
C GLU A 187 -11.90 30.18 8.99
N GLN A 188 -13.04 30.84 8.76
CA GLN A 188 -13.48 31.29 7.43
C GLN A 188 -12.47 32.17 6.70
N GLU A 189 -11.67 32.98 7.41
CA GLU A 189 -10.69 33.89 6.84
C GLU A 189 -9.56 33.14 6.09
N VAL A 190 -9.23 31.92 6.49
CA VAL A 190 -8.19 31.11 5.86
C VAL A 190 -8.68 30.52 4.53
N MET A 191 -9.95 30.12 4.46
CA MET A 191 -10.54 29.54 3.26
C MET A 191 -10.77 30.55 2.13
N GLU A 192 -10.95 31.83 2.47
CA GLU A 192 -11.16 32.91 1.50
C GLU A 192 -9.85 33.55 1.00
N SER A 193 -8.73 33.23 1.62
CA SER A 193 -7.41 33.76 1.27
C SER A 193 -6.74 32.94 0.16
N ASN A 194 -5.99 33.62 -0.73
CA ASN A 194 -5.17 32.96 -1.76
C ASN A 194 -3.90 32.32 -1.15
N ILE A 195 -4.08 31.47 -0.12
CA ILE A 195 -2.97 30.76 0.55
C ILE A 195 -2.47 29.65 -0.36
N ILE A 196 -1.15 29.62 -0.58
CA ILE A 196 -0.47 28.60 -1.38
C ILE A 196 0.42 27.67 -0.55
N GLU A 197 0.76 28.07 0.69
CA GLU A 197 1.57 27.25 1.59
C GLU A 197 1.18 27.54 3.05
N ILE A 198 1.10 26.45 3.84
CA ILE A 198 0.95 26.48 5.30
C ILE A 198 2.14 25.73 5.89
N ASP A 199 2.99 26.42 6.65
CA ASP A 199 4.14 25.80 7.30
C ASP A 199 3.89 25.63 8.80
N LEU A 200 3.77 24.38 9.24
CA LEU A 200 3.49 23.96 10.61
C LEU A 200 4.73 23.35 11.30
N ARG A 201 5.93 23.51 10.73
CA ARG A 201 7.16 22.91 11.24
C ARG A 201 7.60 23.45 12.60
N ILE A 202 7.16 24.65 12.97
CA ILE A 202 7.44 25.23 14.27
C ILE A 202 6.22 24.98 15.16
N GLN A 203 6.42 24.28 16.26
CA GLN A 203 5.35 23.95 17.19
C GLN A 203 4.68 25.22 17.73
N GLY A 204 3.34 25.25 17.75
CA GLY A 204 2.53 26.38 18.21
C GLY A 204 2.50 27.58 17.26
N ARG A 205 3.01 27.43 16.02
CA ARG A 205 3.01 28.51 15.02
C ARG A 205 2.63 27.97 13.65
N ALA A 206 1.85 28.75 12.90
CA ALA A 206 1.61 28.52 11.49
C ALA A 206 2.10 29.72 10.68
N ALA A 207 2.99 29.50 9.70
CA ALA A 207 3.37 30.51 8.74
C ALA A 207 2.56 30.31 7.45
N LEU A 208 1.87 31.35 7.01
CA LEU A 208 1.02 31.33 5.83
C LEU A 208 1.65 32.13 4.70
N LYS A 209 1.80 31.52 3.53
CA LYS A 209 2.25 32.18 2.32
C LYS A 209 1.07 32.37 1.37
N VAL A 210 0.85 33.60 0.95
CA VAL A 210 -0.21 33.96 0.00
C VAL A 210 0.37 34.20 -1.40
N LEU A 211 -0.46 34.06 -2.42
CA LEU A 211 -0.06 34.17 -3.82
C LEU A 211 0.59 35.53 -4.16
N ASP A 212 0.18 36.62 -3.49
CA ASP A 212 0.66 37.98 -3.70
C ASP A 212 2.02 38.29 -3.00
N GLY A 213 2.72 37.26 -2.52
CA GLY A 213 4.08 37.38 -1.97
C GLY A 213 4.14 37.95 -0.55
N LYS A 214 3.03 38.18 0.13
CA LYS A 214 3.02 38.55 1.54
C LYS A 214 3.08 37.31 2.42
N ILE A 215 4.04 37.22 3.30
CA ILE A 215 4.11 36.20 4.36
C ILE A 215 3.44 36.81 5.58
N ASN A 216 2.28 36.31 5.95
CA ASN A 216 1.68 36.62 7.23
C ASN A 216 2.26 35.68 8.28
N TYR A 217 3.10 36.19 9.16
CA TYR A 217 3.54 35.46 10.34
C TYR A 217 2.48 35.59 11.41
N GLY A 218 1.96 34.46 11.83
CA GLY A 218 1.38 34.43 13.13
C GLY A 218 -0.10 34.15 13.21
N ILE A 219 -0.38 32.94 13.60
CA ILE A 219 -1.26 32.72 14.73
C ILE A 219 -0.31 32.24 15.83
N ASP A 220 0.12 33.17 16.69
CA ASP A 220 0.78 32.85 17.96
C ASP A 220 -0.32 32.30 18.88
N GLU A 221 -0.11 31.09 19.44
CA GLU A 221 -1.02 30.36 20.32
C GLU A 221 -2.22 29.68 19.64
N ILE A 222 -1.95 28.55 18.99
CA ILE A 222 -2.97 27.51 18.71
C ILE A 222 -2.71 26.29 19.60
#